data_dbc378600975353ba783df0ef35f22ba
#
_entry.id   dbc378600975353ba783df0ef35f22ba
#
_cell.length_a   1.000
_cell.length_b   1.000
_cell.length_c   1.000
_cell.angle_alpha   90.00
_cell.angle_beta   90.00
_cell.angle_gamma   90.00
#
_symmetry.space_group_name_H-M   'P 1'
#
loop_
_entity.id
_entity.type
_entity.pdbx_description
1 polymer ?
#
loop_
_entity_poly.entity_id
_entity_poly.type
_entity_poly.pdbx_seq_one_letter_code
_entity_poly.pdbx_strand_id
1 'polypeptide(L)'
;RTYEDTENFNKFSGNHWYVDKGFKHFWLYISLDGVGQQAEYMRTGLDYARLMSNTRKFLAETKYTTVSFINTFNILSIPSLKSWLQMILDLRVEFGGRNQTEFEIAPEPTEHEKEHGIEHKKYFQKKFQRIFLDIPLLKYPNWFDPQNATPTLIATIEDCLEFMRSNAQQEDYRETFEGFKPHEILKLERNLAIIKEGKDPAAVQTNRLQFYQYINEYDRRRDTAFLEVFPEMNSYYNECKLLQMRIDDAKET
;
A
#
# COMPACT_ATOMS: atom_id res chain seq x y z
N ARG A 1 10.86 12.99 2.21
CA ARG A 1 11.61 13.61 1.09
C ARG A 1 10.94 14.89 0.68
N THR A 2 11.72 15.92 0.39
CA THR A 2 11.23 17.25 0.03
C THR A 2 10.88 17.32 -1.45
N TYR A 3 10.17 18.39 -1.86
CA TYR A 3 9.89 18.67 -3.27
C TYR A 3 11.18 18.86 -4.09
N GLU A 4 12.20 19.45 -3.49
CA GLU A 4 13.54 19.58 -4.11
C GLU A 4 14.17 18.24 -4.47
N ASP A 5 13.94 17.20 -3.64
CA ASP A 5 14.36 15.83 -3.96
C ASP A 5 13.64 15.31 -5.21
N THR A 6 12.35 15.69 -5.40
CA THR A 6 11.56 15.32 -6.56
C THR A 6 12.03 16.08 -7.81
N GLU A 7 12.37 17.35 -7.67
CA GLU A 7 12.88 18.17 -8.78
C GLU A 7 14.25 17.71 -9.24
N ASN A 8 15.15 17.40 -8.30
CA ASN A 8 16.44 16.79 -8.60
C ASN A 8 16.26 15.41 -9.25
N PHE A 9 15.28 14.63 -8.76
CA PHE A 9 14.95 13.34 -9.35
C PHE A 9 14.46 13.50 -10.79
N ASN A 10 13.62 14.51 -11.10
CA ASN A 10 13.14 14.77 -12.46
C ASN A 10 14.28 15.15 -13.42
N LYS A 11 15.34 15.80 -12.95
CA LYS A 11 16.56 16.03 -13.75
C LYS A 11 17.27 14.72 -14.12
N PHE A 12 17.13 13.68 -13.28
CA PHE A 12 17.72 12.35 -13.52
C PHE A 12 16.80 11.37 -14.23
N SER A 13 15.47 11.45 -14.03
CA SER A 13 14.51 10.46 -14.51
C SER A 13 13.52 10.99 -15.53
N GLY A 14 13.41 12.28 -15.67
CA GLY A 14 12.16 12.86 -16.15
C GLY A 14 12.13 13.44 -17.52
N ASN A 15 13.21 13.66 -18.22
CA ASN A 15 13.12 14.14 -19.60
C ASN A 15 14.40 13.77 -20.35
N HIS A 16 14.90 14.46 -21.25
CA HIS A 16 15.99 14.11 -22.15
C HIS A 16 17.14 13.26 -21.57
N TRP A 17 17.55 13.54 -20.32
CA TRP A 17 18.72 12.88 -19.73
C TRP A 17 18.49 11.38 -19.44
N TYR A 18 17.28 11.03 -19.05
CA TYR A 18 16.93 9.64 -18.74
C TYR A 18 16.88 8.76 -19.99
N VAL A 19 16.25 9.24 -21.03
CA VAL A 19 16.16 8.52 -22.31
C VAL A 19 17.55 8.43 -22.96
N ASP A 20 18.30 9.52 -22.97
CA ASP A 20 19.64 9.60 -23.56
C ASP A 20 20.69 8.78 -22.80
N LYS A 21 20.48 8.47 -21.51
CA LYS A 21 21.40 7.68 -20.67
C LYS A 21 20.97 6.22 -20.48
N GLY A 22 19.93 5.77 -21.14
CA GLY A 22 19.54 4.36 -21.21
C GLY A 22 18.69 3.82 -20.07
N PHE A 23 18.24 4.65 -19.13
CA PHE A 23 17.23 4.20 -18.17
C PHE A 23 15.86 4.16 -18.84
N LYS A 24 15.23 3.02 -18.88
CA LYS A 24 13.94 2.82 -19.56
C LYS A 24 12.74 2.94 -18.61
N HIS A 25 12.96 2.82 -17.31
CA HIS A 25 11.90 2.81 -16.29
C HIS A 25 12.44 3.09 -14.90
N PHE A 26 11.67 3.84 -14.09
CA PHE A 26 11.97 4.06 -12.67
C PHE A 26 10.79 3.63 -11.80
N TRP A 27 11.09 2.93 -10.71
CA TRP A 27 10.10 2.40 -9.80
C TRP A 27 10.27 2.97 -8.40
N LEU A 28 9.30 3.76 -7.94
CA LEU A 28 9.28 4.34 -6.61
C LEU A 28 8.40 3.48 -5.70
N TYR A 29 8.97 3.03 -4.58
CA TYR A 29 8.24 2.32 -3.55
C TYR A 29 7.90 3.27 -2.40
N ILE A 30 6.61 3.34 -2.04
CA ILE A 30 6.09 4.13 -0.93
C ILE A 30 5.50 3.18 0.10
N SER A 31 6.14 3.08 1.26
CA SER A 31 5.59 2.32 2.38
C SER A 31 4.55 3.17 3.10
N LEU A 32 3.29 2.72 3.09
CA LEU A 32 2.15 3.44 3.65
C LEU A 32 1.10 2.45 4.16
N ASP A 33 0.97 2.32 5.49
CA ASP A 33 0.17 1.26 6.12
C ASP A 33 -1.27 1.68 6.43
N GLY A 34 -1.65 2.93 6.12
CA GLY A 34 -2.98 3.49 6.33
C GLY A 34 -3.12 4.86 5.69
N VAL A 35 -4.14 5.64 6.08
CA VAL A 35 -4.40 6.99 5.57
C VAL A 35 -4.51 8.01 6.70
N GLY A 36 -4.25 9.29 6.38
CA GLY A 36 -4.41 10.41 7.31
C GLY A 36 -3.67 10.22 8.64
N GLN A 37 -4.33 10.59 9.72
CA GLN A 37 -3.78 10.50 11.09
C GLN A 37 -3.40 9.08 11.49
N GLN A 38 -4.11 8.05 10.99
CA GLN A 38 -3.76 6.65 11.26
C GLN A 38 -2.39 6.28 10.65
N ALA A 39 -2.10 6.75 9.45
CA ALA A 39 -0.78 6.57 8.85
C ALA A 39 0.32 7.33 9.62
N GLU A 40 0.03 8.55 10.08
CA GLU A 40 0.96 9.38 10.85
C GLU A 40 1.25 8.78 12.24
N TYR A 41 0.23 8.21 12.89
CA TYR A 41 0.41 7.48 14.14
C TYR A 41 1.32 6.27 13.97
N MET A 42 1.09 5.45 12.95
CA MET A 42 1.92 4.26 12.68
C MET A 42 3.34 4.60 12.24
N ARG A 43 3.55 5.76 11.60
CA ARG A 43 4.83 6.19 11.04
C ARG A 43 5.23 7.57 11.56
N THR A 44 5.94 7.58 12.66
CA THR A 44 6.40 8.82 13.29
C THR A 44 7.15 9.72 12.33
N GLY A 45 6.73 11.00 12.30
CA GLY A 45 7.31 12.01 11.43
C GLY A 45 6.78 11.98 9.99
N LEU A 46 5.80 11.12 9.70
CA LEU A 46 5.05 11.19 8.46
C LEU A 46 4.10 12.40 8.52
N ASP A 47 4.13 13.22 7.48
CA ASP A 47 3.09 14.19 7.12
C ASP A 47 2.35 13.60 5.92
N TYR A 48 1.18 13.04 6.18
CA TYR A 48 0.39 12.34 5.15
C TYR A 48 -0.04 13.26 4.02
N ALA A 49 -0.49 14.46 4.35
CA ALA A 49 -0.95 15.43 3.35
C ALA A 49 0.19 15.84 2.41
N ARG A 50 1.36 16.09 2.98
CA ARG A 50 2.59 16.40 2.22
C ARG A 50 3.05 15.22 1.37
N LEU A 51 3.02 13.99 1.92
CA LEU A 51 3.34 12.78 1.15
C LEU A 51 2.45 12.67 -0.08
N MET A 52 1.13 12.80 0.08
CA MET A 52 0.18 12.66 -1.02
C MET A 52 0.29 13.79 -2.03
N SER A 53 0.53 15.02 -1.60
CA SER A 53 0.81 16.16 -2.47
C SER A 53 2.06 15.92 -3.32
N ASN A 54 3.15 15.49 -2.69
CA ASN A 54 4.40 15.19 -3.38
C ASN A 54 4.25 14.00 -4.35
N THR A 55 3.48 12.98 -3.98
CA THR A 55 3.21 11.83 -4.84
C THR A 55 2.43 12.23 -6.09
N ARG A 56 1.37 13.06 -5.95
CA ARG A 56 0.60 13.56 -7.09
C ARG A 56 1.48 14.42 -8.00
N LYS A 57 2.26 15.32 -7.42
CA LYS A 57 3.18 16.17 -8.19
C LYS A 57 4.22 15.33 -8.93
N PHE A 58 4.80 14.34 -8.28
CA PHE A 58 5.72 13.40 -8.90
C PHE A 58 5.07 12.65 -10.08
N LEU A 59 3.86 12.13 -9.91
CA LEU A 59 3.12 11.44 -10.97
C LEU A 59 2.74 12.38 -12.12
N ALA A 60 2.42 13.64 -11.84
CA ALA A 60 2.06 14.64 -12.86
C ALA A 60 3.27 15.07 -13.71
N GLU A 61 4.44 15.22 -13.07
CA GLU A 61 5.65 15.74 -13.71
C GLU A 61 6.53 14.67 -14.36
N THR A 62 6.32 13.39 -14.02
CA THR A 62 7.14 12.29 -14.56
C THR A 62 6.35 11.43 -15.56
N LYS A 63 7.01 10.97 -16.62
CA LYS A 63 6.36 10.16 -17.68
C LYS A 63 6.64 8.66 -17.53
N TYR A 64 7.84 8.27 -17.13
CA TYR A 64 8.32 6.87 -17.15
C TYR A 64 8.48 6.29 -15.76
N THR A 65 7.62 6.69 -14.84
CA THR A 65 7.72 6.28 -13.46
C THR A 65 6.54 5.43 -13.06
N THR A 66 6.83 4.43 -12.25
CA THR A 66 5.85 3.62 -11.55
C THR A 66 5.94 3.92 -10.06
N VAL A 67 4.81 4.06 -9.42
CA VAL A 67 4.68 4.15 -7.96
C VAL A 67 4.04 2.88 -7.46
N SER A 68 4.68 2.23 -6.50
CA SER A 68 4.14 1.06 -5.80
C SER A 68 3.93 1.40 -4.34
N PHE A 69 2.68 1.37 -3.89
CA PHE A 69 2.34 1.52 -2.48
C PHE A 69 2.43 0.16 -1.80
N ILE A 70 3.20 0.09 -0.71
CA ILE A 70 3.35 -1.10 0.11
C ILE A 70 2.68 -0.84 1.46
N ASN A 71 1.63 -1.60 1.74
CA ASN A 71 1.01 -1.66 3.06
C ASN A 71 1.51 -2.92 3.76
N THR A 72 2.43 -2.77 4.73
CA THR A 72 2.81 -3.89 5.59
C THR A 72 1.63 -4.21 6.51
N PHE A 73 0.74 -5.09 5.99
CA PHE A 73 -0.57 -5.33 6.52
C PHE A 73 -0.50 -5.89 7.93
N ASN A 74 -0.93 -5.10 8.88
CA ASN A 74 -0.92 -5.36 10.31
C ASN A 74 -2.28 -5.00 10.91
N ILE A 75 -2.48 -5.30 12.19
CA ILE A 75 -3.78 -5.09 12.84
C ILE A 75 -4.23 -3.62 12.83
N LEU A 76 -3.30 -2.66 12.88
CA LEU A 76 -3.60 -1.22 12.81
C LEU A 76 -3.93 -0.76 11.38
N SER A 77 -3.57 -1.53 10.36
CA SER A 77 -3.92 -1.21 8.97
C SER A 77 -5.39 -1.48 8.66
N ILE A 78 -6.06 -2.35 9.44
CA ILE A 78 -7.42 -2.83 9.15
C ILE A 78 -8.43 -1.68 9.11
N PRO A 79 -8.49 -0.75 10.08
CA PRO A 79 -9.50 0.30 10.10
C PRO A 79 -9.49 1.20 8.87
N SER A 80 -8.31 1.53 8.37
CA SER A 80 -8.16 2.43 7.21
C SER A 80 -7.95 1.70 5.88
N LEU A 81 -8.01 0.37 5.84
CA LEU A 81 -7.72 -0.41 4.62
C LEU A 81 -8.61 0.00 3.45
N LYS A 82 -9.91 0.15 3.67
CA LYS A 82 -10.85 0.56 2.62
C LYS A 82 -10.51 1.93 2.05
N SER A 83 -10.22 2.90 2.91
CA SER A 83 -9.82 4.25 2.51
C SER A 83 -8.46 4.25 1.79
N TRP A 84 -7.53 3.37 2.19
CA TRP A 84 -6.26 3.18 1.52
C TRP A 84 -6.45 2.58 0.12
N LEU A 85 -7.33 1.60 -0.04
CA LEU A 85 -7.70 1.03 -1.34
C LEU A 85 -8.38 2.06 -2.24
N GLN A 86 -9.29 2.88 -1.68
CA GLN A 86 -9.93 3.98 -2.42
C GLN A 86 -8.90 5.00 -2.91
N MET A 87 -7.95 5.40 -2.07
CA MET A 87 -6.84 6.28 -2.47
C MET A 87 -6.07 5.72 -3.67
N ILE A 88 -5.82 4.41 -3.71
CA ILE A 88 -5.16 3.76 -4.86
C ILE A 88 -6.01 3.88 -6.13
N LEU A 89 -7.34 3.65 -6.03
CA LEU A 89 -8.25 3.82 -7.17
C LEU A 89 -8.26 5.27 -7.67
N ASP A 90 -8.38 6.24 -6.75
CA ASP A 90 -8.39 7.66 -7.10
C ASP A 90 -7.12 8.07 -7.86
N LEU A 91 -5.96 7.60 -7.40
CA LEU A 91 -4.69 7.84 -8.10
C LEU A 91 -4.64 7.14 -9.47
N ARG A 92 -5.23 5.94 -9.60
CA ARG A 92 -5.31 5.23 -10.89
C ARG A 92 -6.19 5.98 -11.88
N VAL A 93 -7.33 6.49 -11.43
CA VAL A 93 -8.22 7.35 -12.25
C VAL A 93 -7.50 8.64 -12.65
N GLU A 94 -6.82 9.28 -11.71
CA GLU A 94 -6.14 10.55 -11.95
C GLU A 94 -4.92 10.41 -12.88
N PHE A 95 -4.11 9.35 -12.75
CA PHE A 95 -2.82 9.21 -13.42
C PHE A 95 -2.67 7.97 -14.30
N GLY A 96 -3.56 7.00 -14.20
CA GLY A 96 -3.44 5.70 -14.86
C GLY A 96 -3.47 5.76 -16.39
N GLY A 97 -4.15 6.76 -16.95
CA GLY A 97 -4.33 6.90 -18.41
C GLY A 97 -3.70 8.14 -19.04
N ARG A 98 -3.24 9.10 -18.25
CA ARG A 98 -2.98 10.47 -18.75
C ARG A 98 -1.64 10.72 -19.43
N ASN A 99 -0.63 9.90 -19.26
CA ASN A 99 0.71 10.15 -19.83
C ASN A 99 1.21 9.00 -20.69
N GLN A 100 0.32 8.49 -21.51
CA GLN A 100 0.71 7.57 -22.55
C GLN A 100 1.12 8.38 -23.77
N THR A 101 2.36 8.83 -23.80
CA THR A 101 2.98 9.10 -25.07
C THR A 101 3.17 7.76 -25.74
N GLU A 102 2.48 7.57 -26.85
CA GLU A 102 2.82 6.55 -27.83
C GLU A 102 4.28 6.78 -28.21
N PHE A 103 5.18 6.00 -27.63
CA PHE A 103 6.51 5.91 -28.18
C PHE A 103 6.49 4.83 -29.26
N GLU A 104 6.43 5.24 -30.51
CA GLU A 104 7.03 4.46 -31.55
C GLU A 104 8.55 4.46 -31.32
N ILE A 105 9.04 3.61 -30.46
CA ILE A 105 10.44 3.20 -30.52
C ILE A 105 10.45 2.06 -31.54
N ALA A 106 10.45 2.41 -32.78
CA ALA A 106 11.12 1.57 -33.74
C ALA A 106 12.62 1.89 -33.57
N PRO A 107 13.43 1.03 -32.96
CA PRO A 107 14.86 1.19 -33.10
C PRO A 107 15.14 1.26 -34.60
N GLU A 108 15.96 2.20 -35.05
CA GLU A 108 16.39 2.19 -36.43
C GLU A 108 16.95 0.80 -36.73
N PRO A 109 16.48 0.15 -37.81
CA PRO A 109 16.99 -1.17 -38.16
C PRO A 109 18.50 -1.10 -38.32
N THR A 110 19.19 -2.02 -37.66
CA THR A 110 20.64 -2.17 -37.82
C THR A 110 20.93 -2.47 -39.29
N GLU A 111 22.12 -2.18 -39.78
CA GLU A 111 22.53 -2.49 -41.16
C GLU A 111 22.30 -3.97 -41.50
N HIS A 112 22.58 -4.86 -40.54
CA HIS A 112 22.33 -6.30 -40.69
C HIS A 112 20.84 -6.63 -40.88
N GLU A 113 19.96 -5.97 -40.17
CA GLU A 113 18.51 -6.19 -40.28
C GLU A 113 17.95 -5.61 -41.59
N LYS A 114 18.50 -4.48 -42.06
CA LYS A 114 18.18 -3.92 -43.37
C LYS A 114 18.60 -4.86 -44.50
N GLU A 115 19.81 -5.43 -44.41
CA GLU A 115 20.33 -6.35 -45.40
C GLU A 115 19.56 -7.68 -45.49
N HIS A 116 18.99 -8.14 -44.35
CA HIS A 116 18.30 -9.43 -44.29
C HIS A 116 16.78 -9.31 -44.34
N GLY A 117 16.23 -8.11 -44.56
CA GLY A 117 14.79 -7.89 -44.69
C GLY A 117 14.01 -8.24 -43.42
N ILE A 118 14.66 -8.13 -42.25
CA ILE A 118 14.01 -8.41 -40.95
C ILE A 118 13.03 -7.29 -40.67
N GLU A 119 11.73 -7.56 -40.75
CA GLU A 119 10.69 -6.63 -40.37
C GLU A 119 10.82 -6.33 -38.89
N HIS A 120 11.18 -5.08 -38.53
CA HIS A 120 11.02 -4.58 -37.19
C HIS A 120 9.55 -4.61 -36.83
N LYS A 121 9.17 -5.52 -35.91
CA LYS A 121 7.88 -5.43 -35.25
C LYS A 121 7.86 -4.10 -34.50
N LYS A 122 7.03 -3.16 -34.93
CA LYS A 122 6.75 -1.95 -34.20
C LYS A 122 6.27 -2.40 -32.82
N TYR A 123 7.12 -2.31 -31.82
CA TYR A 123 6.73 -2.49 -30.43
C TYR A 123 5.96 -1.25 -30.03
N PHE A 124 4.65 -1.27 -30.23
CA PHE A 124 3.77 -0.33 -29.56
C PHE A 124 3.99 -0.57 -28.09
N GLN A 125 4.53 0.41 -27.38
CA GLN A 125 4.51 0.38 -25.93
C GLN A 125 3.04 0.40 -25.52
N LYS A 126 2.55 -0.78 -25.13
CA LYS A 126 1.23 -0.91 -24.55
C LYS A 126 1.18 0.03 -23.35
N LYS A 127 0.06 0.69 -23.17
CA LYS A 127 -0.29 1.40 -21.95
C LYS A 127 0.23 0.60 -20.77
N PHE A 128 1.09 1.16 -19.91
CA PHE A 128 1.58 0.45 -18.74
C PHE A 128 1.01 1.07 -17.47
N GLN A 129 0.68 0.21 -16.53
CA GLN A 129 0.18 0.67 -15.24
C GLN A 129 1.28 1.42 -14.49
N ARG A 130 0.95 2.59 -14.00
CA ARG A 130 1.86 3.44 -13.24
C ARG A 130 1.72 3.29 -11.73
N ILE A 131 0.57 2.78 -11.25
CA ILE A 131 0.26 2.71 -9.82
C ILE A 131 -0.04 1.27 -9.46
N PHE A 132 0.79 0.73 -8.58
CA PHE A 132 0.71 -0.62 -8.04
C PHE A 132 0.47 -0.58 -6.55
N LEU A 133 -0.06 -1.67 -6.02
CA LEU A 133 -0.15 -1.91 -4.59
C LEU A 133 0.44 -3.28 -4.23
N ASP A 134 0.94 -3.36 -3.02
CA ASP A 134 1.36 -4.61 -2.40
C ASP A 134 0.93 -4.64 -0.93
N ILE A 135 0.46 -5.80 -0.45
CA ILE A 135 -0.09 -5.98 0.90
C ILE A 135 0.59 -7.18 1.57
N PRO A 136 1.91 -7.09 1.85
CA PRO A 136 2.60 -8.16 2.57
C PRO A 136 2.08 -8.25 4.00
N LEU A 137 1.80 -9.48 4.46
CA LEU A 137 1.32 -9.73 5.81
C LEU A 137 2.46 -9.56 6.83
N LEU A 138 2.23 -8.75 7.87
CA LEU A 138 3.16 -8.59 8.98
C LEU A 138 3.17 -9.85 9.85
N LYS A 139 4.35 -10.40 10.11
CA LYS A 139 4.53 -11.57 11.00
C LYS A 139 5.16 -11.18 12.35
N TYR A 140 5.88 -10.09 12.40
CA TYR A 140 6.60 -9.65 13.59
C TYR A 140 6.61 -8.10 13.67
N PRO A 141 6.40 -7.51 14.85
CA PRO A 141 6.18 -8.16 16.14
C PRO A 141 4.79 -8.82 16.26
N ASN A 142 4.69 -9.90 17.03
CA ASN A 142 3.50 -10.75 17.11
C ASN A 142 2.22 -10.02 17.56
N TRP A 143 2.33 -8.97 18.36
CA TRP A 143 1.18 -8.20 18.84
C TRP A 143 0.54 -7.32 17.76
N PHE A 144 1.22 -7.09 16.63
CA PHE A 144 0.66 -6.43 15.46
C PHE A 144 0.20 -7.40 14.36
N ASP A 145 0.41 -8.70 14.54
CA ASP A 145 -0.04 -9.70 13.56
C ASP A 145 -1.57 -9.67 13.42
N PRO A 146 -2.11 -9.53 12.21
CA PRO A 146 -3.56 -9.51 11.97
C PRO A 146 -4.29 -10.79 12.38
N GLN A 147 -3.60 -11.91 12.60
CA GLN A 147 -4.19 -13.14 13.15
C GLN A 147 -4.70 -12.97 14.61
N ASN A 148 -4.37 -11.85 15.27
CA ASN A 148 -4.96 -11.49 16.56
C ASN A 148 -6.31 -10.77 16.43
N ALA A 149 -6.82 -10.57 15.21
CA ALA A 149 -8.05 -9.83 14.94
C ALA A 149 -9.27 -10.48 15.59
N THR A 150 -10.25 -9.65 15.93
CA THR A 150 -11.58 -10.08 16.36
C THR A 150 -12.45 -10.38 15.14
N PRO A 151 -13.58 -11.10 15.30
CA PRO A 151 -14.53 -11.31 14.21
C PRO A 151 -14.98 -10.02 13.52
N THR A 152 -15.12 -8.92 14.28
CA THR A 152 -15.48 -7.59 13.73
C THR A 152 -14.39 -7.05 12.80
N LEU A 153 -13.13 -7.15 13.19
CA LEU A 153 -12.01 -6.72 12.34
C LEU A 153 -11.85 -7.62 11.11
N ILE A 154 -12.13 -8.92 11.25
CA ILE A 154 -12.15 -9.85 10.10
C ILE A 154 -13.26 -9.45 9.11
N ALA A 155 -14.47 -9.13 9.59
CA ALA A 155 -15.55 -8.65 8.74
C ALA A 155 -15.17 -7.37 7.98
N THR A 156 -14.42 -6.45 8.61
CA THR A 156 -13.88 -5.25 7.92
C THR A 156 -12.97 -5.62 6.76
N ILE A 157 -12.13 -6.67 6.90
CA ILE A 157 -11.28 -7.14 5.80
C ILE A 157 -12.13 -7.79 4.69
N GLU A 158 -13.18 -8.51 5.05
CA GLU A 158 -14.14 -9.10 4.08
C GLU A 158 -14.82 -8.01 3.25
N ASP A 159 -15.27 -6.93 3.89
CA ASP A 159 -15.86 -5.77 3.21
C ASP A 159 -14.83 -5.09 2.27
N CYS A 160 -13.56 -5.03 2.66
CA CYS A 160 -12.49 -4.52 1.80
C CYS A 160 -12.26 -5.43 0.58
N LEU A 161 -12.32 -6.75 0.76
CA LEU A 161 -12.19 -7.70 -0.33
C LEU A 161 -13.36 -7.59 -1.33
N GLU A 162 -14.59 -7.44 -0.83
CA GLU A 162 -15.75 -7.21 -1.67
C GLU A 162 -15.66 -5.85 -2.41
N PHE A 163 -15.16 -4.83 -1.74
CA PHE A 163 -14.86 -3.55 -2.37
C PHE A 163 -13.84 -3.70 -3.52
N MET A 164 -12.79 -4.49 -3.34
CA MET A 164 -11.82 -4.76 -4.41
C MET A 164 -12.46 -5.52 -5.58
N ARG A 165 -13.30 -6.51 -5.31
CA ARG A 165 -14.01 -7.28 -6.33
C ARG A 165 -14.99 -6.42 -7.12
N SER A 166 -15.76 -5.57 -6.45
CA SER A 166 -16.70 -4.63 -7.08
C SER A 166 -16.00 -3.58 -7.95
N ASN A 167 -14.74 -3.33 -7.70
CA ASN A 167 -13.89 -2.41 -8.46
C ASN A 167 -12.76 -3.14 -9.21
N ALA A 168 -12.98 -4.40 -9.57
CA ALA A 168 -12.01 -5.17 -10.34
C ALA A 168 -11.87 -4.61 -11.77
N GLN A 169 -10.68 -4.74 -12.32
CA GLN A 169 -10.48 -4.47 -13.74
C GLN A 169 -11.35 -5.39 -14.58
N GLN A 170 -12.03 -4.83 -15.57
CA GLN A 170 -12.74 -5.62 -16.57
C GLN A 170 -11.74 -6.38 -17.46
N GLU A 171 -12.18 -7.43 -18.13
CA GLU A 171 -11.31 -8.36 -18.88
C GLU A 171 -10.42 -7.68 -19.92
N ASP A 172 -10.80 -6.53 -20.45
CA ASP A 172 -9.98 -5.76 -21.36
C ASP A 172 -9.04 -4.79 -20.64
N TYR A 173 -8.17 -5.35 -19.78
CA TYR A 173 -7.14 -4.61 -19.05
C TYR A 173 -6.14 -3.85 -19.95
N ARG A 174 -6.29 -3.92 -21.26
CA ARG A 174 -5.41 -3.25 -22.23
C ARG A 174 -5.76 -1.78 -22.40
N GLU A 175 -6.96 -1.36 -22.03
CA GLU A 175 -7.45 -0.01 -22.25
C GLU A 175 -7.62 0.82 -20.96
N THR A 176 -7.93 0.18 -19.82
CA THR A 176 -8.12 0.87 -18.55
C THR A 176 -7.28 0.25 -17.44
N PHE A 177 -6.59 1.09 -16.63
CA PHE A 177 -5.81 0.66 -15.46
C PHE A 177 -6.44 1.13 -14.15
N GLU A 178 -7.75 1.36 -14.16
CA GLU A 178 -8.43 2.03 -13.08
C GLU A 178 -8.80 1.07 -11.94
N GLY A 179 -9.15 -0.16 -12.25
CA GLY A 179 -9.59 -1.14 -11.26
C GLY A 179 -8.47 -1.93 -10.58
N PHE A 180 -8.86 -2.84 -9.68
CA PHE A 180 -7.96 -3.78 -9.04
C PHE A 180 -7.66 -4.97 -9.95
N LYS A 181 -6.43 -5.43 -9.96
CA LYS A 181 -6.01 -6.59 -10.74
C LYS A 181 -6.36 -7.89 -10.03
N PRO A 182 -6.59 -8.98 -10.77
CA PRO A 182 -6.88 -10.28 -10.17
C PRO A 182 -5.86 -10.74 -9.12
N HIS A 183 -4.57 -10.51 -9.36
CA HIS A 183 -3.51 -10.90 -8.41
C HIS A 183 -3.48 -10.03 -7.14
N GLU A 184 -3.95 -8.77 -7.20
CA GLU A 184 -4.06 -7.88 -6.04
C GLU A 184 -5.22 -8.35 -5.15
N ILE A 185 -6.36 -8.70 -5.75
CA ILE A 185 -7.52 -9.28 -5.06
C ILE A 185 -7.13 -10.62 -4.42
N LEU A 186 -6.51 -11.51 -5.19
CA LEU A 186 -6.05 -12.81 -4.69
C LEU A 186 -5.08 -12.67 -3.52
N LYS A 187 -4.27 -11.61 -3.48
CA LYS A 187 -3.34 -11.37 -2.38
C LYS A 187 -4.09 -11.05 -1.08
N LEU A 188 -5.12 -10.19 -1.14
CA LEU A 188 -5.96 -9.92 0.04
C LEU A 188 -6.77 -11.15 0.46
N GLU A 189 -7.26 -11.95 -0.48
CA GLU A 189 -7.94 -13.22 -0.19
C GLU A 189 -7.03 -14.19 0.58
N ARG A 190 -5.78 -14.33 0.15
CA ARG A 190 -4.79 -15.19 0.83
C ARG A 190 -4.47 -14.68 2.23
N ASN A 191 -4.32 -13.36 2.39
CA ASN A 191 -4.12 -12.76 3.70
C ASN A 191 -5.31 -13.03 4.61
N LEU A 192 -6.54 -12.85 4.12
CA LEU A 192 -7.76 -13.13 4.87
C LEU A 192 -7.87 -14.61 5.25
N ALA A 193 -7.52 -15.54 4.37
CA ALA A 193 -7.51 -16.97 4.66
C ALA A 193 -6.54 -17.29 5.82
N ILE A 194 -5.31 -16.77 5.78
CA ILE A 194 -4.32 -16.92 6.86
C ILE A 194 -4.84 -16.33 8.18
N ILE A 195 -5.49 -15.17 8.13
CA ILE A 195 -6.05 -14.52 9.33
C ILE A 195 -7.17 -15.36 9.93
N LYS A 196 -8.04 -15.95 9.10
CA LYS A 196 -9.13 -16.83 9.54
C LYS A 196 -8.65 -18.19 10.09
N GLU A 197 -7.54 -18.71 9.63
CA GLU A 197 -6.90 -19.87 10.24
C GLU A 197 -6.57 -19.61 11.71
N GLY A 198 -6.26 -18.34 12.05
CA GLY A 198 -6.01 -17.91 13.42
C GLY A 198 -4.70 -18.44 13.99
N LYS A 199 -4.59 -18.29 15.29
CA LYS A 199 -3.48 -18.80 16.11
C LYS A 199 -4.02 -19.55 17.32
N ASP A 200 -3.13 -20.26 18.02
CA ASP A 200 -3.44 -20.80 19.33
C ASP A 200 -4.06 -19.73 20.24
N PRO A 201 -5.20 -20.01 20.91
CA PRO A 201 -5.89 -19.03 21.76
C PRO A 201 -5.02 -18.43 22.86
N ALA A 202 -4.12 -19.19 23.47
CA ALA A 202 -3.20 -18.68 24.49
C ALA A 202 -2.18 -17.70 23.89
N ALA A 203 -1.69 -17.98 22.69
CA ALA A 203 -0.81 -17.06 21.95
C ALA A 203 -1.54 -15.76 21.59
N VAL A 204 -2.80 -15.85 21.15
CA VAL A 204 -3.63 -14.66 20.85
C VAL A 204 -3.83 -13.80 22.11
N GLN A 205 -4.14 -14.40 23.25
CA GLN A 205 -4.28 -13.66 24.51
C GLN A 205 -2.99 -12.94 24.90
N THR A 206 -1.84 -13.64 24.80
CA THR A 206 -0.53 -13.06 25.09
C THR A 206 -0.23 -11.88 24.14
N ASN A 207 -0.49 -12.05 22.85
CA ASN A 207 -0.25 -11.00 21.86
C ASN A 207 -1.16 -9.77 22.10
N ARG A 208 -2.43 -9.98 22.44
CA ARG A 208 -3.38 -8.89 22.73
C ARG A 208 -2.98 -8.14 24.00
N LEU A 209 -2.50 -8.85 25.03
CA LEU A 209 -1.94 -8.21 26.23
C LEU A 209 -0.72 -7.34 25.87
N GLN A 210 0.22 -7.88 25.09
CA GLN A 210 1.39 -7.15 24.62
C GLN A 210 1.02 -5.95 23.74
N PHE A 211 -0.03 -6.08 22.92
CA PHE A 211 -0.57 -4.96 22.14
C PHE A 211 -1.02 -3.82 23.07
N TYR A 212 -1.82 -4.13 24.09
CA TYR A 212 -2.29 -3.12 25.07
C TYR A 212 -1.11 -2.43 25.75
N GLN A 213 -0.15 -3.20 26.26
CA GLN A 213 1.04 -2.67 26.92
C GLN A 213 1.86 -1.78 26.00
N TYR A 214 2.07 -2.23 24.75
CA TYR A 214 2.80 -1.47 23.75
C TYR A 214 2.11 -0.15 23.42
N ILE A 215 0.80 -0.16 23.14
CA ILE A 215 0.05 1.05 22.78
C ILE A 215 0.08 2.08 23.89
N ASN A 216 -0.13 1.67 25.17
CA ASN A 216 -0.06 2.60 26.29
C ASN A 216 1.33 3.22 26.46
N GLU A 217 2.38 2.43 26.32
CA GLU A 217 3.75 2.95 26.40
C GLU A 217 4.11 3.83 25.20
N TYR A 218 3.60 3.50 24.02
CA TYR A 218 3.75 4.32 22.83
C TYR A 218 3.09 5.68 22.99
N ASP A 219 1.83 5.71 23.42
CA ASP A 219 1.07 6.95 23.68
C ASP A 219 1.74 7.80 24.76
N ARG A 220 2.12 7.17 25.88
CA ARG A 220 2.83 7.87 26.97
C ARG A 220 4.13 8.55 26.49
N ARG A 221 4.90 7.91 25.62
CA ARG A 221 6.17 8.45 25.11
C ARG A 221 5.99 9.55 24.10
N ARG A 222 4.88 9.55 23.38
CA ARG A 222 4.65 10.42 22.23
C ARG A 222 3.58 11.48 22.44
N ASP A 223 2.97 11.48 23.62
CA ASP A 223 1.85 12.35 23.91
C ASP A 223 0.73 12.22 22.86
N THR A 224 0.37 10.96 22.55
CA THR A 224 -0.68 10.60 21.62
C THR A 224 -1.80 9.86 22.33
N ALA A 225 -2.97 9.74 21.70
CA ALA A 225 -4.11 9.02 22.21
C ALA A 225 -4.63 8.05 21.15
N PHE A 226 -4.34 6.77 21.30
CA PHE A 226 -4.68 5.72 20.35
C PHE A 226 -6.16 5.74 19.93
N LEU A 227 -7.08 5.81 20.89
CA LEU A 227 -8.51 5.77 20.59
C LEU A 227 -9.06 7.05 19.94
N GLU A 228 -8.34 8.17 20.00
CA GLU A 228 -8.70 9.35 19.22
C GLU A 228 -8.34 9.17 17.74
N VAL A 229 -7.27 8.43 17.46
CA VAL A 229 -6.80 8.14 16.09
C VAL A 229 -7.47 6.91 15.50
N PHE A 230 -7.78 5.90 16.33
CA PHE A 230 -8.39 4.63 15.94
C PHE A 230 -9.68 4.35 16.72
N PRO A 231 -10.72 5.18 16.59
CA PRO A 231 -11.98 4.97 17.32
C PRO A 231 -12.65 3.64 16.95
N GLU A 232 -12.43 3.12 15.75
CA GLU A 232 -12.95 1.84 15.27
C GLU A 232 -12.36 0.65 16.03
N MET A 233 -11.20 0.83 16.65
CA MET A 233 -10.53 -0.20 17.44
C MET A 233 -10.92 -0.22 18.92
N ASN A 234 -11.89 0.59 19.33
CA ASN A 234 -12.28 0.70 20.74
C ASN A 234 -12.67 -0.65 21.37
N SER A 235 -13.46 -1.48 20.67
CA SER A 235 -13.83 -2.81 21.16
C SER A 235 -12.59 -3.70 21.33
N TYR A 236 -11.73 -3.77 20.32
CA TYR A 236 -10.50 -4.55 20.35
C TYR A 236 -9.56 -4.10 21.47
N TYR A 237 -9.35 -2.80 21.61
CA TYR A 237 -8.49 -2.25 22.64
C TYR A 237 -9.01 -2.55 24.04
N ASN A 238 -10.34 -2.45 24.26
CA ASN A 238 -10.95 -2.78 25.55
C ASN A 238 -10.85 -4.27 25.89
N GLU A 239 -11.00 -5.18 24.91
CA GLU A 239 -10.74 -6.60 25.11
C GLU A 239 -9.28 -6.84 25.57
N CYS A 240 -8.32 -6.16 24.94
CA CYS A 240 -6.91 -6.24 25.32
C CYS A 240 -6.65 -5.69 26.73
N LYS A 241 -7.31 -4.57 27.10
CA LYS A 241 -7.26 -3.97 28.43
C LYS A 241 -7.77 -4.91 29.52
N LEU A 242 -8.87 -5.61 29.27
CA LEU A 242 -9.44 -6.57 30.23
C LEU A 242 -8.49 -7.71 30.55
N LEU A 243 -7.61 -8.12 29.62
CA LEU A 243 -6.58 -9.12 29.89
C LEU A 243 -5.56 -8.60 30.90
N GLN A 244 -5.15 -7.33 30.81
CA GLN A 244 -4.24 -6.71 31.78
C GLN A 244 -4.89 -6.63 33.17
N MET A 245 -6.14 -6.18 33.26
CA MET A 245 -6.85 -6.05 34.54
C MET A 245 -6.93 -7.41 35.29
N ARG A 246 -7.25 -8.50 34.58
CA ARG A 246 -7.29 -9.85 35.18
C ARG A 246 -5.95 -10.29 35.77
N ILE A 247 -4.84 -9.89 35.15
CA ILE A 247 -3.50 -10.21 35.66
C ILE A 247 -3.19 -9.38 36.89
N ASP A 248 -3.60 -8.12 36.93
CA ASP A 248 -3.35 -7.23 38.03
C ASP A 248 -4.19 -7.65 39.28
N ASP A 249 -5.46 -7.99 39.08
CA ASP A 249 -6.33 -8.56 40.12
C ASP A 249 -5.75 -9.85 40.73
N ALA A 250 -5.18 -10.73 39.89
CA ALA A 250 -4.57 -12.00 40.33
C ALA A 250 -3.26 -11.83 41.11
N LYS A 251 -2.62 -10.67 41.07
CA LYS A 251 -1.40 -10.36 41.84
C LYS A 251 -1.72 -9.75 43.22
N GLU A 252 -2.92 -9.18 43.38
CA GLU A 252 -3.38 -8.56 44.61
C GLU A 252 -4.05 -9.56 45.55
N THR A 253 -4.37 -10.78 45.09
CA THR A 253 -4.90 -11.91 45.85
C THR A 253 -3.81 -12.89 46.26
#